data_8ba994fe553417849b822426129002f4
#
_entry.id   8ba994fe553417849b822426129002f4
#
_cell.length_a   1.000
_cell.length_b   1.000
_cell.length_c   1.000
_cell.angle_alpha   90.00
_cell.angle_beta   90.00
_cell.angle_gamma   90.00
#
_symmetry.space_group_name_H-M   'P 1'
#
loop_
_entity.id
_entity.type
_entity.pdbx_description
1 polymer ?
#
loop_
_entity_poly.entity_id
_entity_poly.type
_entity_poly.pdbx_seq_one_letter_code
_entity_poly.pdbx_strand_id
1 'polypeptide(L)'
;VFDVRIDGKDVGFHEFVTTQGPSGFDITARAKFRYRLLGVTLFSYDHEVREQYDSNMCLVTIESETKTNNTVLSLKGAATDNGYAMQTTEDNEANTETVLDQACLMTFAYWSPKLLTRQQLLNGQTGQIVDISIGPVTAADANQNPNQYFLKGEKMDITLGFGQGGQWRSLDSKLPNGRKLAYHLRRSP
;
A
#
# COMPACT_ATOMS: atom_id res chain seq x y z
N VAL A 1 -7.56 10.55 -4.64
CA VAL A 1 -8.12 9.36 -5.32
C VAL A 1 -7.26 9.05 -6.53
N PHE A 2 -6.95 7.77 -6.74
CA PHE A 2 -6.21 7.27 -7.90
C PHE A 2 -7.13 6.41 -8.76
N ASP A 3 -7.08 6.61 -10.06
CA ASP A 3 -7.64 5.67 -11.03
C ASP A 3 -6.66 4.52 -11.22
N VAL A 4 -7.16 3.28 -11.19
CA VAL A 4 -6.34 2.07 -11.28
C VAL A 4 -6.64 1.34 -12.58
N ARG A 5 -5.55 0.97 -13.28
CA ARG A 5 -5.61 0.29 -14.57
C ARG A 5 -4.80 -0.99 -14.58
N ILE A 6 -5.30 -1.99 -15.27
CA ILE A 6 -4.55 -3.21 -15.63
C ILE A 6 -4.50 -3.33 -17.14
N ASP A 7 -3.29 -3.39 -17.71
CA ASP A 7 -3.03 -3.38 -19.16
C ASP A 7 -3.77 -2.24 -19.89
N GLY A 8 -3.78 -1.05 -19.26
CA GLY A 8 -4.44 0.16 -19.77
C GLY A 8 -5.96 0.21 -19.61
N LYS A 9 -6.61 -0.87 -19.11
CA LYS A 9 -8.05 -0.90 -18.86
C LYS A 9 -8.35 -0.44 -17.44
N ASP A 10 -9.31 0.46 -17.28
CA ASP A 10 -9.78 0.90 -15.96
C ASP A 10 -10.40 -0.27 -15.22
N VAL A 11 -9.93 -0.52 -13.99
CA VAL A 11 -10.42 -1.60 -13.12
C VAL A 11 -11.01 -1.09 -11.83
N GLY A 12 -10.84 0.19 -11.50
CA GLY A 12 -11.39 0.79 -10.30
C GLY A 12 -10.55 1.95 -9.76
N PHE A 13 -10.57 2.10 -8.44
CA PHE A 13 -9.91 3.21 -7.77
C PHE A 13 -9.24 2.80 -6.47
N HIS A 14 -8.31 3.65 -6.00
CA HIS A 14 -7.77 3.63 -4.65
C HIS A 14 -7.80 5.07 -4.10
N GLU A 15 -8.46 5.23 -2.98
CA GLU A 15 -8.60 6.50 -2.28
C GLU A 15 -7.77 6.48 -0.99
N PHE A 16 -7.14 7.60 -0.68
CA PHE A 16 -6.43 7.84 0.57
C PHE A 16 -6.91 9.17 1.15
N VAL A 17 -7.25 9.15 2.42
CA VAL A 17 -7.56 10.34 3.20
C VAL A 17 -6.57 10.39 4.36
N THR A 18 -5.79 11.46 4.42
CA THR A 18 -4.79 11.69 5.46
C THR A 18 -5.22 12.90 6.27
N THR A 19 -5.33 12.73 7.58
CA THR A 19 -5.63 13.82 8.53
C THR A 19 -4.46 13.95 9.49
N GLN A 20 -3.89 15.15 9.58
CA GLN A 20 -2.84 15.44 10.54
C GLN A 20 -3.47 15.92 11.85
N GLY A 21 -3.16 15.22 12.94
CA GLY A 21 -3.53 15.56 14.32
C GLY A 21 -2.33 16.10 15.12
N PRO A 22 -2.54 16.46 16.40
CA PRO A 22 -1.47 16.95 17.28
C PRO A 22 -0.36 15.94 17.56
N SER A 23 -0.68 14.65 17.54
CA SER A 23 0.22 13.53 17.89
C SER A 23 0.73 12.73 16.69
N GLY A 24 0.26 13.02 15.46
CA GLY A 24 0.64 12.26 14.28
C GLY A 24 -0.39 12.33 13.16
N PHE A 25 -0.63 11.22 12.49
CA PHE A 25 -1.48 11.14 11.30
C PHE A 25 -2.50 10.02 11.43
N ASP A 26 -3.74 10.30 11.07
CA ASP A 26 -4.80 9.32 10.85
C ASP A 26 -4.99 9.12 9.35
N ILE A 27 -4.97 7.87 8.92
CA ILE A 27 -5.10 7.49 7.51
C ILE A 27 -6.30 6.58 7.36
N THR A 28 -7.10 6.85 6.37
CA THR A 28 -8.11 5.92 5.87
C THR A 28 -7.85 5.69 4.39
N ALA A 29 -7.74 4.43 3.99
CA ALA A 29 -7.64 4.11 2.58
C ALA A 29 -8.70 3.08 2.17
N ARG A 30 -9.16 3.22 0.94
CA ARG A 30 -10.15 2.33 0.34
C ARG A 30 -9.80 2.05 -1.11
N ALA A 31 -9.66 0.77 -1.45
CA ALA A 31 -9.45 0.33 -2.83
C ALA A 31 -10.59 -0.58 -3.29
N LYS A 32 -10.99 -0.42 -4.53
CA LYS A 32 -12.01 -1.28 -5.15
C LYS A 32 -11.66 -1.56 -6.59
N PHE A 33 -11.38 -2.82 -6.93
CA PHE A 33 -11.01 -3.24 -8.26
C PHE A 33 -11.95 -4.35 -8.76
N ARG A 34 -12.28 -4.29 -10.05
CA ARG A 34 -13.08 -5.30 -10.76
C ARG A 34 -12.48 -5.49 -12.15
N TYR A 35 -11.76 -6.59 -12.35
CA TYR A 35 -11.28 -6.95 -13.66
C TYR A 35 -12.27 -7.87 -14.37
N ARG A 36 -12.79 -7.40 -15.52
CA ARG A 36 -13.78 -8.13 -16.32
C ARG A 36 -13.25 -8.45 -17.70
N LEU A 37 -13.60 -9.65 -18.18
CA LEU A 37 -13.35 -10.07 -19.57
C LEU A 37 -14.64 -10.67 -20.12
N LEU A 38 -15.09 -10.18 -21.30
CA LEU A 38 -16.33 -10.63 -21.96
C LEU A 38 -17.55 -10.61 -21.04
N GLY A 39 -17.67 -9.61 -20.18
CA GLY A 39 -18.78 -9.48 -19.21
C GLY A 39 -18.64 -10.30 -17.92
N VAL A 40 -17.69 -11.22 -17.85
CA VAL A 40 -17.43 -12.05 -16.66
C VAL A 40 -16.39 -11.38 -15.77
N THR A 41 -16.66 -11.29 -14.46
CA THR A 41 -15.68 -10.81 -13.46
C THR A 41 -14.69 -11.93 -13.18
N LEU A 42 -13.44 -11.74 -13.59
CA LEU A 42 -12.34 -12.68 -13.35
C LEU A 42 -11.61 -12.42 -12.05
N PHE A 43 -11.65 -11.19 -11.56
CA PHE A 43 -10.98 -10.77 -10.33
C PHE A 43 -11.75 -9.64 -9.68
N SER A 44 -11.95 -9.75 -8.38
CA SER A 44 -12.51 -8.72 -7.53
C SER A 44 -11.62 -8.49 -6.31
N TYR A 45 -11.43 -7.24 -5.95
CA TYR A 45 -10.64 -6.82 -4.82
C TYR A 45 -11.31 -5.61 -4.16
N ASP A 46 -11.61 -5.74 -2.88
CA ASP A 46 -12.05 -4.66 -2.01
C ASP A 46 -11.09 -4.62 -0.81
N HIS A 47 -10.58 -3.45 -0.49
CA HIS A 47 -9.68 -3.26 0.65
C HIS A 47 -10.04 -1.97 1.36
N GLU A 48 -10.18 -2.05 2.66
CA GLU A 48 -10.36 -0.90 3.55
C GLU A 48 -9.32 -0.99 4.68
N VAL A 49 -8.68 0.11 4.99
CA VAL A 49 -7.70 0.18 6.08
C VAL A 49 -7.81 1.51 6.82
N ARG A 50 -7.64 1.45 8.14
CA ARG A 50 -7.42 2.58 9.02
C ARG A 50 -6.09 2.41 9.71
N GLU A 51 -5.27 3.43 9.66
CA GLU A 51 -3.94 3.44 10.24
C GLU A 51 -3.76 4.72 11.06
N GLN A 52 -3.07 4.60 12.18
CA GLN A 52 -2.58 5.73 12.96
C GLN A 52 -1.07 5.68 13.00
N TYR A 53 -0.45 6.82 12.74
CA TYR A 53 1.00 7.00 12.81
C TYR A 53 1.33 8.09 13.82
N ASP A 54 2.43 7.93 14.51
CA ASP A 54 3.00 9.02 15.33
C ASP A 54 3.67 10.10 14.44
N SER A 55 4.20 11.14 15.06
CA SER A 55 4.90 12.23 14.38
C SER A 55 6.19 11.79 13.66
N ASN A 56 6.76 10.65 14.01
CA ASN A 56 7.94 10.05 13.38
C ASN A 56 7.59 9.12 12.22
N MET A 57 6.29 8.96 11.93
CA MET A 57 5.77 8.00 10.95
C MET A 57 6.02 6.54 11.36
N CYS A 58 5.96 6.24 12.66
CA CYS A 58 5.87 4.89 13.18
C CYS A 58 4.39 4.51 13.34
N LEU A 59 4.03 3.34 12.86
CA LEU A 59 2.67 2.83 12.92
C LEU A 59 2.27 2.56 14.37
N VAL A 60 1.23 3.24 14.83
CA VAL A 60 0.66 3.07 16.19
C VAL A 60 -0.43 2.00 16.17
N THR A 61 -1.39 2.13 15.26
CA THR A 61 -2.45 1.13 15.10
C THR A 61 -2.74 0.88 13.63
N ILE A 62 -3.22 -0.33 13.33
CA ILE A 62 -3.79 -0.68 12.04
C ILE A 62 -5.04 -1.54 12.23
N GLU A 63 -6.04 -1.28 11.43
CA GLU A 63 -7.19 -2.16 11.23
C GLU A 63 -7.48 -2.22 9.73
N SER A 64 -7.43 -3.42 9.15
CA SER A 64 -7.72 -3.61 7.73
C SER A 64 -8.60 -4.81 7.47
N GLU A 65 -9.38 -4.71 6.40
CA GLU A 65 -10.11 -5.82 5.80
C GLU A 65 -9.84 -5.84 4.30
N THR A 66 -9.49 -7.01 3.79
CA THR A 66 -9.22 -7.23 2.36
C THR A 66 -10.05 -8.40 1.87
N LYS A 67 -10.91 -8.14 0.89
CA LYS A 67 -11.68 -9.17 0.22
C LYS A 67 -11.16 -9.37 -1.20
N THR A 68 -10.58 -10.52 -1.48
CA THR A 68 -10.09 -10.91 -2.80
C THR A 68 -10.91 -12.08 -3.32
N ASN A 69 -11.73 -11.86 -4.33
CA ASN A 69 -12.73 -12.82 -4.80
C ASN A 69 -13.66 -13.26 -3.63
N ASN A 70 -13.46 -14.47 -3.11
CA ASN A 70 -14.26 -15.02 -2.01
C ASN A 70 -13.51 -15.08 -0.68
N THR A 71 -12.18 -14.81 -0.68
CA THR A 71 -11.36 -14.84 0.54
C THR A 71 -11.39 -13.49 1.24
N VAL A 72 -11.58 -13.48 2.54
CA VAL A 72 -11.54 -12.29 3.41
C VAL A 72 -10.38 -12.40 4.36
N LEU A 73 -9.46 -11.44 4.31
CA LEU A 73 -8.37 -11.27 5.26
C LEU A 73 -8.67 -10.07 6.15
N SER A 74 -8.54 -10.23 7.46
CA SER A 74 -8.63 -9.14 8.42
C SER A 74 -7.33 -9.07 9.24
N LEU A 75 -6.86 -7.84 9.48
CA LEU A 75 -5.68 -7.56 10.28
C LEU A 75 -6.02 -6.47 11.29
N LYS A 76 -5.67 -6.70 12.56
CA LYS A 76 -5.65 -5.69 13.61
C LYS A 76 -4.29 -5.70 14.28
N GLY A 77 -3.73 -4.52 14.54
CA GLY A 77 -2.43 -4.42 15.17
C GLY A 77 -2.27 -3.12 15.95
N ALA A 78 -1.41 -3.17 16.96
CA ALA A 78 -1.06 -2.03 17.78
C ALA A 78 0.40 -2.09 18.27
N ALA A 79 1.02 -0.93 18.39
CA ALA A 79 2.31 -0.77 19.05
C ALA A 79 2.19 -1.13 20.54
N THR A 80 3.22 -1.78 21.07
CA THR A 80 3.36 -2.15 22.48
C THR A 80 4.70 -1.65 23.01
N ASP A 81 4.92 -1.74 24.32
CA ASP A 81 6.20 -1.35 24.94
C ASP A 81 7.39 -2.16 24.38
N ASN A 82 7.15 -3.39 23.89
CA ASN A 82 8.16 -4.33 23.43
C ASN A 82 8.08 -4.65 21.93
N GLY A 83 7.45 -3.78 21.11
CA GLY A 83 7.34 -4.00 19.68
C GLY A 83 5.95 -3.77 19.12
N TYR A 84 5.43 -4.69 18.31
CA TYR A 84 4.13 -4.53 17.65
C TYR A 84 3.35 -5.85 17.70
N ALA A 85 2.17 -5.84 18.30
CA ALA A 85 1.28 -7.00 18.38
C ALA A 85 0.22 -6.95 17.28
N MET A 86 -0.04 -8.09 16.64
CA MET A 86 -1.01 -8.21 15.54
C MET A 86 -1.85 -9.46 15.67
N GLN A 87 -3.07 -9.39 15.18
CA GLN A 87 -3.97 -10.51 14.94
C GLN A 87 -4.39 -10.52 13.48
N THR A 88 -4.26 -11.68 12.83
CA THR A 88 -4.74 -11.89 11.45
C THR A 88 -5.78 -13.00 11.43
N THR A 89 -6.80 -12.84 10.59
CA THR A 89 -7.88 -13.81 10.39
C THR A 89 -8.13 -13.99 8.91
N GLU A 90 -8.28 -15.22 8.46
CA GLU A 90 -8.68 -15.56 7.09
C GLU A 90 -10.03 -16.29 7.13
N ASP A 91 -11.01 -15.81 6.37
CA ASP A 91 -12.37 -16.38 6.23
C ASP A 91 -13.07 -16.71 7.57
N ASN A 92 -12.81 -15.90 8.61
CA ASN A 92 -13.28 -16.08 10.00
C ASN A 92 -12.75 -17.35 10.69
N GLU A 93 -11.64 -17.91 10.20
CA GLU A 93 -10.92 -18.97 10.91
C GLU A 93 -10.24 -18.43 12.19
N ALA A 94 -9.62 -19.32 12.96
CA ALA A 94 -8.96 -18.94 14.21
C ALA A 94 -7.89 -17.84 13.98
N ASN A 95 -7.89 -16.84 14.85
CA ASN A 95 -6.92 -15.74 14.78
C ASN A 95 -5.49 -16.26 14.94
N THR A 96 -4.59 -15.80 14.09
CA THR A 96 -3.15 -15.95 14.29
C THR A 96 -2.62 -14.71 14.98
N GLU A 97 -2.02 -14.89 16.16
CA GLU A 97 -1.36 -13.82 16.90
C GLU A 97 0.12 -13.78 16.55
N THR A 98 0.64 -12.61 16.31
CA THR A 98 2.06 -12.37 16.01
C THR A 98 2.55 -11.16 16.78
N VAL A 99 3.72 -11.28 17.41
CA VAL A 99 4.42 -10.16 18.02
C VAL A 99 5.72 -9.95 17.28
N LEU A 100 5.93 -8.73 16.80
CA LEU A 100 7.16 -8.31 16.13
C LEU A 100 8.00 -7.48 17.09
N ASP A 101 9.28 -7.84 17.23
CA ASP A 101 10.28 -7.05 17.97
C ASP A 101 10.79 -5.90 17.08
N GLN A 102 9.89 -4.96 16.77
CA GLN A 102 10.20 -3.78 15.96
C GLN A 102 9.44 -2.57 16.49
N ALA A 103 10.20 -1.57 16.94
CA ALA A 103 9.65 -0.38 17.58
C ALA A 103 9.01 0.63 16.60
N CYS A 104 9.33 0.57 15.30
CA CYS A 104 8.85 1.56 14.33
C CYS A 104 8.56 0.90 12.99
N LEU A 105 7.35 0.42 12.85
CA LEU A 105 6.85 -0.13 11.59
C LEU A 105 6.25 0.96 10.70
N MET A 106 6.20 0.68 9.40
CA MET A 106 5.48 1.47 8.40
C MET A 106 4.87 0.51 7.38
N THR A 107 3.67 0.79 6.92
CA THR A 107 3.06 0.04 5.81
C THR A 107 3.54 0.59 4.45
N PHE A 108 2.92 0.15 3.35
CA PHE A 108 3.14 0.72 2.01
C PHE A 108 2.52 2.11 1.87
N ALA A 109 2.91 3.02 2.75
CA ALA A 109 2.41 4.40 2.83
C ALA A 109 2.99 5.29 1.71
N TYR A 110 2.64 5.01 0.44
CA TYR A 110 3.14 5.72 -0.76
C TYR A 110 2.93 7.24 -0.71
N TRP A 111 1.95 7.69 0.07
CA TRP A 111 1.64 9.09 0.29
C TRP A 111 2.69 9.82 1.15
N SER A 112 3.55 9.09 1.87
CA SER A 112 4.57 9.66 2.76
C SER A 112 5.97 9.58 2.16
N PRO A 113 6.70 10.71 2.05
CA PRO A 113 8.10 10.70 1.64
C PRO A 113 9.04 9.88 2.55
N LYS A 114 8.64 9.65 3.82
CA LYS A 114 9.38 8.80 4.77
C LYS A 114 9.50 7.34 4.30
N LEU A 115 8.61 6.90 3.41
CA LEU A 115 8.71 5.60 2.76
C LEU A 115 10.07 5.41 2.09
N LEU A 116 10.61 6.46 1.46
CA LEU A 116 11.86 6.42 0.69
C LEU A 116 13.11 6.10 1.53
N THR A 117 12.98 6.13 2.86
CA THR A 117 14.07 5.84 3.81
C THR A 117 13.94 4.46 4.47
N ARG A 118 12.92 3.68 4.12
CA ARG A 118 12.66 2.38 4.76
C ARG A 118 13.37 1.25 4.00
N GLN A 119 13.73 0.20 4.75
CA GLN A 119 14.27 -1.05 4.22
C GLN A 119 13.30 -2.22 4.41
N GLN A 120 12.31 -2.04 5.28
CA GLN A 120 11.26 -3.00 5.56
C GLN A 120 9.92 -2.29 5.67
N LEU A 121 8.87 -2.95 5.19
CA LEU A 121 7.50 -2.48 5.30
C LEU A 121 6.59 -3.60 5.81
N LEU A 122 5.58 -3.21 6.57
CA LEU A 122 4.50 -4.11 6.96
C LEU A 122 3.49 -4.21 5.81
N ASN A 123 3.18 -5.43 5.37
CA ASN A 123 2.05 -5.66 4.50
C ASN A 123 0.77 -5.55 5.33
N GLY A 124 0.04 -4.45 5.16
CA GLY A 124 -1.19 -4.14 5.89
C GLY A 124 -2.38 -5.07 5.59
N GLN A 125 -2.22 -6.08 4.75
CA GLN A 125 -3.24 -7.09 4.47
C GLN A 125 -2.93 -8.42 5.17
N THR A 126 -1.65 -8.81 5.19
CA THR A 126 -1.22 -10.14 5.67
C THR A 126 -0.48 -10.09 7.01
N GLY A 127 -0.08 -8.91 7.48
CA GLY A 127 0.75 -8.77 8.69
C GLY A 127 2.21 -9.19 8.50
N GLN A 128 2.64 -9.51 7.28
CA GLN A 128 4.01 -9.91 7.01
C GLN A 128 4.95 -8.71 6.85
N ILE A 129 6.16 -8.83 7.37
CA ILE A 129 7.24 -7.89 7.07
C ILE A 129 7.82 -8.23 5.71
N VAL A 130 8.00 -7.22 4.88
CA VAL A 130 8.56 -7.31 3.54
C VAL A 130 9.85 -6.51 3.49
N ASP A 131 10.96 -7.18 3.17
CA ASP A 131 12.23 -6.51 2.88
C ASP A 131 12.13 -5.80 1.53
N ILE A 132 12.56 -4.55 1.48
CA ILE A 132 12.51 -3.73 0.29
C ILE A 132 13.86 -3.07 -0.02
N SER A 133 14.08 -2.83 -1.30
CA SER A 133 15.09 -1.93 -1.82
C SER A 133 14.39 -0.77 -2.52
N ILE A 134 14.73 0.46 -2.17
CA ILE A 134 14.13 1.67 -2.75
C ILE A 134 15.22 2.67 -3.11
N GLY A 135 15.08 3.32 -4.25
CA GLY A 135 16.04 4.32 -4.71
C GLY A 135 15.54 5.09 -5.93
N PRO A 136 16.24 6.17 -6.31
CA PRO A 136 15.89 6.95 -7.49
C PRO A 136 16.06 6.11 -8.77
N VAL A 137 15.14 6.27 -9.71
CA VAL A 137 15.30 5.75 -11.08
C VAL A 137 16.36 6.59 -11.78
N THR A 138 17.36 5.95 -12.40
CA THR A 138 18.45 6.66 -13.09
C THR A 138 17.92 7.43 -14.30
N ALA A 139 18.61 8.51 -14.69
CA ALA A 139 18.20 9.35 -15.81
C ALA A 139 18.07 8.60 -17.15
N ALA A 140 18.78 7.48 -17.32
CA ALA A 140 18.69 6.62 -18.50
C ALA A 140 17.35 5.86 -18.57
N ASP A 141 16.77 5.54 -17.42
CA ASP A 141 15.54 4.77 -17.27
C ASP A 141 14.32 5.64 -16.94
N ALA A 142 14.57 6.87 -16.46
CA ALA A 142 13.53 7.82 -16.14
C ALA A 142 12.99 8.45 -17.42
N ASN A 143 11.81 8.03 -17.87
CA ASN A 143 11.06 8.65 -18.97
C ASN A 143 10.78 10.15 -18.70
N GLN A 144 11.85 10.97 -18.61
CA GLN A 144 11.87 12.42 -18.39
C GLN A 144 11.24 12.94 -17.07
N ASN A 145 10.96 12.05 -16.09
CA ASN A 145 10.46 12.48 -14.79
C ASN A 145 11.54 12.28 -13.71
N PRO A 146 12.19 13.34 -13.22
CA PRO A 146 13.30 13.25 -12.25
C PRO A 146 12.88 12.77 -10.86
N ASN A 147 11.58 12.69 -10.58
CA ASN A 147 11.03 12.31 -9.27
C ASN A 147 10.43 10.90 -9.29
N GLN A 148 11.11 9.96 -9.94
CA GLN A 148 10.73 8.55 -9.93
C GLN A 148 11.66 7.75 -9.02
N TYR A 149 11.05 6.80 -8.30
CA TYR A 149 11.75 5.88 -7.41
C TYR A 149 11.31 4.45 -7.70
N PHE A 150 12.27 3.54 -7.80
CA PHE A 150 11.96 2.12 -7.77
C PHE A 150 11.74 1.67 -6.31
N LEU A 151 10.85 0.70 -6.14
CA LEU A 151 10.65 -0.05 -4.91
C LEU A 151 10.56 -1.52 -5.29
N LYS A 152 11.51 -2.32 -4.82
CA LYS A 152 11.63 -3.74 -5.13
C LYS A 152 11.61 -4.58 -3.87
N GLY A 153 10.96 -5.72 -3.93
CA GLY A 153 10.93 -6.78 -2.94
C GLY A 153 10.90 -8.14 -3.65
N GLU A 154 10.80 -9.23 -2.90
CA GLU A 154 10.87 -10.59 -3.47
C GLU A 154 9.90 -10.83 -4.65
N LYS A 155 8.66 -10.34 -4.54
CA LYS A 155 7.61 -10.52 -5.56
C LYS A 155 7.05 -9.18 -6.05
N MET A 156 7.82 -8.12 -5.89
CA MET A 156 7.36 -6.76 -6.11
C MET A 156 8.39 -5.96 -6.91
N ASP A 157 7.92 -5.34 -7.98
CA ASP A 157 8.69 -4.41 -8.82
C ASP A 157 7.77 -3.23 -9.14
N ILE A 158 8.00 -2.12 -8.43
CA ILE A 158 7.15 -0.93 -8.44
C ILE A 158 8.01 0.27 -8.83
N THR A 159 7.47 1.14 -9.67
CA THR A 159 7.98 2.49 -9.90
C THR A 159 6.98 3.50 -9.34
N LEU A 160 7.43 4.34 -8.43
CA LEU A 160 6.66 5.42 -7.83
C LEU A 160 7.02 6.74 -8.50
N GLY A 161 6.02 7.54 -8.87
CA GLY A 161 6.21 8.89 -9.40
C GLY A 161 5.67 9.93 -8.42
N PHE A 162 6.51 10.96 -8.13
CA PHE A 162 6.15 12.08 -7.27
C PHE A 162 6.11 13.39 -8.06
N GLY A 163 5.27 14.33 -7.64
CA GLY A 163 5.26 15.69 -8.16
C GLY A 163 6.35 16.56 -7.54
N GLN A 164 6.50 17.80 -8.02
CA GLN A 164 7.50 18.76 -7.53
C GLN A 164 7.37 19.08 -6.02
N GLY A 165 6.16 18.95 -5.46
CA GLY A 165 5.91 19.14 -4.01
C GLY A 165 6.04 17.86 -3.18
N GLY A 166 6.60 16.77 -3.70
CA GLY A 166 6.74 15.49 -3.01
C GLY A 166 5.42 14.70 -2.90
N GLN A 167 4.36 15.12 -3.58
CA GLN A 167 3.09 14.39 -3.60
C GLN A 167 3.20 13.16 -4.46
N TRP A 168 2.73 12.03 -3.98
CA TRP A 168 2.59 10.83 -4.79
C TRP A 168 1.59 11.05 -5.95
N ARG A 169 1.98 10.71 -7.17
CA ARG A 169 1.25 10.95 -8.41
C ARG A 169 0.92 9.70 -9.19
N SER A 170 1.83 8.73 -9.20
CA SER A 170 1.68 7.50 -9.98
C SER A 170 2.38 6.33 -9.33
N LEU A 171 1.91 5.15 -9.68
CA LEU A 171 2.55 3.87 -9.42
C LEU A 171 2.41 3.01 -10.65
N ASP A 172 3.51 2.44 -11.10
CA ASP A 172 3.56 1.43 -12.14
C ASP A 172 4.17 0.15 -11.55
N SER A 173 3.58 -1.00 -11.85
CA SER A 173 4.06 -2.30 -11.36
C SER A 173 3.82 -3.39 -12.40
N LYS A 174 4.72 -4.37 -12.42
CA LYS A 174 4.51 -5.60 -13.16
C LYS A 174 4.03 -6.68 -12.20
N LEU A 175 2.81 -7.15 -12.41
CA LEU A 175 2.23 -8.22 -11.61
C LEU A 175 2.92 -9.57 -11.90
N PRO A 176 2.87 -10.57 -10.99
CA PRO A 176 3.49 -11.89 -11.17
C PRO A 176 3.03 -12.61 -12.46
N ASN A 177 1.80 -12.35 -12.91
CA ASN A 177 1.26 -12.89 -14.16
C ASN A 177 1.68 -12.10 -15.42
N GLY A 178 2.63 -11.16 -15.30
CA GLY A 178 3.17 -10.35 -16.38
C GLY A 178 2.34 -9.13 -16.78
N ARG A 179 1.16 -8.94 -16.22
CA ARG A 179 0.30 -7.78 -16.49
C ARG A 179 0.86 -6.50 -15.87
N LYS A 180 0.53 -5.37 -16.49
CA LYS A 180 0.92 -4.04 -16.00
C LYS A 180 -0.20 -3.45 -15.16
N LEU A 181 0.11 -3.13 -13.90
CA LEU A 181 -0.74 -2.36 -12.99
C LEU A 181 -0.27 -0.92 -13.00
N ALA A 182 -1.18 0.03 -13.13
CA ALA A 182 -0.88 1.46 -13.09
C ALA A 182 -1.89 2.21 -12.24
N TYR A 183 -1.37 3.15 -11.44
CA TYR A 183 -2.14 4.14 -10.68
C TYR A 183 -1.86 5.53 -11.19
N HIS A 184 -2.89 6.30 -11.41
CA HIS A 184 -2.78 7.70 -11.78
C HIS A 184 -3.63 8.56 -10.87
N LEU A 185 -3.01 9.58 -10.27
CA LEU A 185 -3.74 10.54 -9.46
C LEU A 185 -4.83 11.21 -10.29
N ARG A 186 -6.08 11.07 -9.85
CA ARG A 186 -7.22 11.73 -10.47
C ARG A 186 -7.06 13.24 -10.35
N ARG A 187 -7.13 13.94 -11.45
CA ARG A 187 -7.17 15.42 -11.42
C ARG A 187 -8.50 15.84 -10.82
N SER A 188 -8.46 16.72 -9.83
CA SER A 188 -9.66 17.45 -9.42
C SER A 188 -10.14 18.30 -10.58
N PRO A 189 -11.46 18.36 -10.84
CA PRO A 189 -12.02 19.23 -11.86
C PRO A 189 -11.73 20.71 -11.53
#